data_46672478498fac85a64e157cc281adc1
#
_entry.id   46672478498fac85a64e157cc281adc1
#
_cell.length_a   1.000
_cell.length_b   1.000
_cell.length_c   1.000
_cell.angle_alpha   90.00
_cell.angle_beta   90.00
_cell.angle_gamma   90.00
#
_symmetry.space_group_name_H-M   'P 1'
#
loop_
_entity.id
_entity.type
_entity.pdbx_description
1 polymer ?
#
loop_
_entity_poly.entity_id
_entity_poly.type
_entity_poly.pdbx_seq_one_letter_code
_entity_poly.pdbx_strand_id
1 'polypeptide(L)'
;MFITDSAYRLKMVPDMWNVINDGDAAPVIFVILGYDYDSREEEERFDKFILQEEKLLDFITDDLMKTISLNYKVDASRSVFFGHSFGGVFSHYALCNSDKYDYQPFGSYIIGSPSFYAYFYPDMEYFDNSSIKDPYAFQREFDYFDRNETMDKNVLICAGGRENYYDFKAPDDLPTIPEEAKMLQERLAAHDVPSELKIYEECYHNNYLADMFKDYLKQNFPPEDKN
;
A
#
# COMPACT_ATOMS: atom_id res chain seq x y z
N MET A 1 7.97 9.36 2.10
CA MET A 1 6.81 8.45 2.05
C MET A 1 6.12 8.61 0.71
N PHE A 2 5.96 7.51 -0.02
CA PHE A 2 5.22 7.46 -1.27
C PHE A 2 3.78 7.04 -0.98
N ILE A 3 2.81 7.72 -1.59
CA ILE A 3 1.38 7.57 -1.30
C ILE A 3 0.64 7.45 -2.63
N THR A 4 -0.11 6.38 -2.82
CA THR A 4 -0.97 6.21 -4.01
C THR A 4 -2.25 7.04 -3.93
N ASP A 5 -2.93 7.23 -5.07
CA ASP A 5 -4.27 7.82 -5.14
C ASP A 5 -4.38 9.27 -4.68
N SER A 6 -3.69 10.18 -5.35
CA SER A 6 -3.65 11.60 -4.95
C SER A 6 -5.03 12.24 -4.81
N ALA A 7 -6.00 11.93 -5.69
CA ALA A 7 -7.37 12.46 -5.62
C ALA A 7 -8.03 12.21 -4.26
N TYR A 8 -7.79 11.03 -3.70
CA TYR A 8 -8.36 10.65 -2.41
C TYR A 8 -7.48 11.05 -1.22
N ARG A 9 -6.15 11.24 -1.42
CA ARG A 9 -5.17 11.38 -0.33
C ARG A 9 -4.70 12.80 -0.11
N LEU A 10 -4.77 13.70 -1.09
CA LEU A 10 -4.38 15.10 -0.93
C LEU A 10 -5.10 15.80 0.23
N LYS A 11 -6.36 15.46 0.48
CA LYS A 11 -7.13 16.00 1.60
C LYS A 11 -6.59 15.64 3.00
N MET A 12 -5.72 14.62 3.09
CA MET A 12 -5.11 14.16 4.36
C MET A 12 -3.76 14.85 4.63
N VAL A 13 -3.18 15.49 3.62
CA VAL A 13 -1.88 16.18 3.76
C VAL A 13 -1.85 17.21 4.88
N PRO A 14 -2.87 18.06 5.07
CA PRO A 14 -2.88 19.00 6.19
C PRO A 14 -2.77 18.30 7.55
N ASP A 15 -3.45 17.19 7.76
CA ASP A 15 -3.38 16.43 9.01
C ASP A 15 -2.00 15.85 9.25
N MET A 16 -1.38 15.24 8.22
CA MET A 16 -0.01 14.74 8.29
C MET A 16 1.00 15.86 8.54
N TRP A 17 0.80 17.00 7.87
CA TRP A 17 1.65 18.17 8.04
C TRP A 17 1.58 18.75 9.45
N ASN A 18 0.39 18.77 10.06
CA ASN A 18 0.22 19.24 11.42
C ASN A 18 1.02 18.38 12.43
N VAL A 19 1.06 17.06 12.27
CA VAL A 19 1.87 16.19 13.13
C VAL A 19 3.35 16.59 13.12
N ILE A 20 3.88 16.93 11.93
CA ILE A 20 5.27 17.38 11.77
C ILE A 20 5.46 18.80 12.36
N ASN A 21 4.54 19.72 12.08
CA ASN A 21 4.59 21.11 12.56
C ASN A 21 4.49 21.22 14.09
N ASP A 22 3.68 20.36 14.70
CA ASP A 22 3.51 20.31 16.16
C ASP A 22 4.74 19.70 16.86
N GLY A 23 5.68 19.14 16.07
CA GLY A 23 6.90 18.54 16.58
C GLY A 23 6.70 17.10 17.07
N ASP A 24 5.59 16.48 16.72
CA ASP A 24 5.25 15.10 17.10
C ASP A 24 5.92 14.05 16.16
N ALA A 25 6.44 14.50 15.01
CA ALA A 25 7.21 13.67 14.08
C ALA A 25 8.33 14.48 13.42
N ALA A 26 9.38 13.80 12.98
CA ALA A 26 10.45 14.36 12.16
C ALA A 26 9.93 14.73 10.76
N PRO A 27 10.60 15.67 10.05
CA PRO A 27 10.23 16.03 8.68
C PRO A 27 10.25 14.85 7.72
N VAL A 28 9.20 14.71 6.91
CA VAL A 28 9.02 13.67 5.90
C VAL A 28 8.72 14.31 4.55
N ILE A 29 9.32 13.80 3.48
CA ILE A 29 8.96 14.14 2.10
C ILE A 29 7.77 13.25 1.70
N PHE A 30 6.62 13.88 1.38
CA PHE A 30 5.47 13.19 0.82
C PHE A 30 5.50 13.24 -0.70
N VAL A 31 5.52 12.07 -1.32
CA VAL A 31 5.42 11.88 -2.77
C VAL A 31 4.07 11.25 -3.07
N ILE A 32 3.16 12.02 -3.62
CA ILE A 32 1.77 11.59 -3.81
C ILE A 32 1.55 11.34 -5.29
N LEU A 33 1.32 10.07 -5.64
CA LEU A 33 1.13 9.63 -7.00
C LEU A 33 -0.29 9.94 -7.46
N GLY A 34 -0.40 10.65 -8.57
CA GLY A 34 -1.68 11.00 -9.19
C GLY A 34 -1.76 10.55 -10.64
N TYR A 35 -2.96 10.63 -11.17
CA TYR A 35 -3.27 10.38 -12.58
C TYR A 35 -3.82 11.65 -13.20
N ASP A 36 -4.00 11.63 -14.52
CA ASP A 36 -4.74 12.66 -15.20
C ASP A 36 -6.24 12.45 -14.92
N TYR A 37 -6.80 13.32 -14.08
CA TYR A 37 -8.17 13.21 -13.56
C TYR A 37 -9.17 13.71 -14.58
N ASP A 38 -9.43 12.96 -15.62
CA ASP A 38 -10.62 13.11 -16.41
C ASP A 38 -11.69 12.05 -16.02
N SER A 39 -12.67 11.81 -16.86
CA SER A 39 -13.86 11.04 -16.53
C SER A 39 -13.68 9.52 -16.30
N ARG A 40 -12.44 8.96 -16.27
CA ARG A 40 -12.15 7.52 -16.20
C ARG A 40 -11.23 7.11 -15.07
N GLU A 41 -11.28 7.82 -13.97
CA GLU A 41 -10.35 7.64 -12.84
C GLU A 41 -10.30 6.20 -12.28
N GLU A 42 -11.45 5.55 -12.10
CA GLU A 42 -11.50 4.19 -11.56
C GLU A 42 -10.93 3.16 -12.54
N GLU A 43 -11.17 3.32 -13.85
CA GLU A 43 -10.58 2.46 -14.89
C GLU A 43 -9.06 2.62 -14.90
N GLU A 44 -8.54 3.85 -14.80
CA GLU A 44 -7.11 4.11 -14.75
C GLU A 44 -6.46 3.57 -13.49
N ARG A 45 -7.11 3.66 -12.34
CA ARG A 45 -6.63 3.07 -11.10
C ARG A 45 -6.51 1.56 -11.22
N PHE A 46 -7.55 0.90 -11.74
CA PHE A 46 -7.52 -0.53 -11.97
C PHE A 46 -6.42 -0.92 -12.97
N ASP A 47 -6.33 -0.23 -14.10
CA ASP A 47 -5.29 -0.46 -15.10
C ASP A 47 -3.89 -0.35 -14.51
N LYS A 48 -3.60 0.70 -13.75
CA LYS A 48 -2.26 0.93 -13.18
C LYS A 48 -1.92 0.00 -12.02
N PHE A 49 -2.86 -0.21 -11.10
CA PHE A 49 -2.58 -0.94 -9.87
C PHE A 49 -2.76 -2.45 -9.99
N ILE A 50 -3.46 -2.92 -11.01
CA ILE A 50 -3.80 -4.34 -11.18
C ILE A 50 -3.25 -4.92 -12.50
N LEU A 51 -3.43 -4.20 -13.63
CA LEU A 51 -3.05 -4.74 -14.95
C LEU A 51 -1.62 -4.34 -15.38
N GLN A 52 -1.11 -3.21 -14.92
CA GLN A 52 0.21 -2.68 -15.31
C GLN A 52 1.14 -2.50 -14.10
N GLU A 53 1.02 -3.32 -13.09
CA GLU A 53 1.77 -3.25 -11.83
C GLU A 53 3.29 -3.17 -12.05
N GLU A 54 3.82 -4.01 -12.93
CA GLU A 54 5.24 -4.04 -13.25
C GLU A 54 5.72 -2.69 -13.80
N LYS A 55 5.01 -2.14 -14.79
CA LYS A 55 5.37 -0.86 -15.39
C LYS A 55 5.30 0.30 -14.39
N LEU A 56 4.30 0.26 -13.51
CA LEU A 56 4.16 1.28 -12.47
C LEU A 56 5.28 1.16 -11.44
N LEU A 57 5.63 -0.05 -11.04
CA LEU A 57 6.73 -0.27 -10.10
C LEU A 57 8.08 0.12 -10.70
N ASP A 58 8.35 -0.22 -11.97
CA ASP A 58 9.52 0.21 -12.71
C ASP A 58 9.64 1.75 -12.74
N PHE A 59 8.55 2.44 -13.08
CA PHE A 59 8.52 3.90 -13.08
C PHE A 59 8.82 4.47 -11.68
N ILE A 60 8.21 3.92 -10.62
CA ILE A 60 8.44 4.40 -9.25
C ILE A 60 9.89 4.18 -8.83
N THR A 61 10.44 3.02 -9.14
CA THR A 61 11.78 2.62 -8.68
C THR A 61 12.88 3.23 -9.53
N ASP A 62 12.77 3.10 -10.85
CA ASP A 62 13.85 3.43 -11.76
C ASP A 62 13.86 4.88 -12.23
N ASP A 63 12.71 5.54 -12.27
CA ASP A 63 12.61 6.92 -12.72
C ASP A 63 12.34 7.89 -11.56
N LEU A 64 11.24 7.67 -10.84
CA LEU A 64 10.75 8.64 -9.85
C LEU A 64 11.66 8.69 -8.62
N MET A 65 12.00 7.55 -8.02
CA MET A 65 12.85 7.51 -6.83
C MET A 65 14.26 8.05 -7.14
N LYS A 66 14.81 7.71 -8.30
CA LYS A 66 16.09 8.27 -8.75
C LYS A 66 16.03 9.78 -8.90
N THR A 67 14.96 10.29 -9.52
CA THR A 67 14.77 11.75 -9.68
C THR A 67 14.65 12.45 -8.33
N ILE A 68 13.94 11.88 -7.38
CA ILE A 68 13.81 12.44 -6.03
C ILE A 68 15.16 12.41 -5.31
N SER A 69 15.90 11.30 -5.40
CA SER A 69 17.20 11.14 -4.75
C SER A 69 18.28 12.10 -5.30
N LEU A 70 18.16 12.54 -6.56
CA LEU A 70 19.03 13.56 -7.13
C LEU A 70 18.79 14.98 -6.57
N ASN A 71 17.55 15.25 -6.11
CA ASN A 71 17.15 16.59 -5.66
C ASN A 71 17.03 16.71 -4.14
N TYR A 72 16.89 15.60 -3.44
CA TYR A 72 16.68 15.56 -1.99
C TYR A 72 17.55 14.47 -1.35
N LYS A 73 17.95 14.71 -0.11
CA LYS A 73 18.62 13.67 0.69
C LYS A 73 17.57 12.64 1.12
N VAL A 74 17.59 11.48 0.46
CA VAL A 74 16.67 10.38 0.72
C VAL A 74 17.42 9.26 1.44
N ASP A 75 16.77 8.69 2.46
CA ASP A 75 17.17 7.46 3.10
C ASP A 75 16.19 6.35 2.65
N ALA A 76 16.65 5.45 1.79
CA ALA A 76 15.84 4.36 1.26
C ALA A 76 15.38 3.39 2.37
N SER A 77 16.23 3.12 3.37
CA SER A 77 15.90 2.23 4.48
C SER A 77 14.74 2.75 5.35
N ARG A 78 14.54 4.07 5.35
CA ARG A 78 13.43 4.76 6.04
C ARG A 78 12.29 5.17 5.10
N SER A 79 12.43 4.90 3.82
CA SER A 79 11.38 5.20 2.84
C SER A 79 10.22 4.22 2.99
N VAL A 80 9.01 4.76 2.86
CA VAL A 80 7.75 4.02 3.06
C VAL A 80 6.91 4.09 1.81
N PHE A 81 6.35 2.96 1.40
CA PHE A 81 5.34 2.90 0.36
C PHE A 81 3.97 2.60 0.96
N PHE A 82 3.01 3.47 0.68
CA PHE A 82 1.62 3.32 1.12
C PHE A 82 0.70 3.11 -0.07
N GLY A 83 -0.15 2.09 0.02
CA GLY A 83 -1.28 1.87 -0.86
C GLY A 83 -2.54 1.50 -0.10
N HIS A 84 -3.70 1.84 -0.67
CA HIS A 84 -5.02 1.55 -0.09
C HIS A 84 -5.99 1.07 -1.15
N SER A 85 -6.86 0.10 -0.84
CA SER A 85 -7.80 -0.49 -1.79
C SER A 85 -7.04 -1.17 -2.94
N PHE A 86 -7.26 -0.82 -4.19
CA PHE A 86 -6.42 -1.27 -5.32
C PHE A 86 -4.95 -0.85 -5.14
N GLY A 87 -4.70 0.35 -4.61
CA GLY A 87 -3.35 0.75 -4.22
C GLY A 87 -2.75 -0.13 -3.12
N GLY A 88 -3.58 -0.71 -2.24
CA GLY A 88 -3.16 -1.70 -1.24
C GLY A 88 -2.70 -3.01 -1.89
N VAL A 89 -3.41 -3.47 -2.90
CA VAL A 89 -3.00 -4.62 -3.73
C VAL A 89 -1.68 -4.33 -4.44
N PHE A 90 -1.52 -3.12 -4.98
CA PHE A 90 -0.27 -2.71 -5.59
C PHE A 90 0.88 -2.57 -4.58
N SER A 91 0.61 -2.09 -3.35
CA SER A 91 1.62 -2.06 -2.29
C SER A 91 2.11 -3.47 -1.93
N HIS A 92 1.21 -4.44 -1.89
CA HIS A 92 1.55 -5.85 -1.73
C HIS A 92 2.37 -6.39 -2.92
N TYR A 93 1.99 -6.03 -4.16
CA TYR A 93 2.79 -6.36 -5.34
C TYR A 93 4.21 -5.80 -5.25
N ALA A 94 4.35 -4.54 -4.89
CA ALA A 94 5.64 -3.88 -4.75
C ALA A 94 6.51 -4.51 -3.65
N LEU A 95 5.92 -4.93 -2.54
CA LEU A 95 6.59 -5.68 -1.48
C LEU A 95 7.14 -7.01 -2.01
N CYS A 96 6.31 -7.82 -2.66
CA CYS A 96 6.66 -9.16 -3.15
C CYS A 96 7.57 -9.16 -4.38
N ASN A 97 7.85 -8.00 -4.97
CA ASN A 97 8.78 -7.83 -6.09
C ASN A 97 9.96 -6.91 -5.75
N SER A 98 10.13 -6.56 -4.47
CA SER A 98 11.20 -5.65 -4.05
C SER A 98 12.60 -6.22 -4.31
N ASP A 99 12.75 -7.53 -4.39
CA ASP A 99 13.98 -8.26 -4.69
C ASP A 99 14.44 -8.14 -6.16
N LYS A 100 13.55 -7.73 -7.06
CA LYS A 100 13.84 -7.65 -8.51
C LYS A 100 14.61 -6.39 -8.92
N TYR A 101 14.84 -5.49 -7.99
CA TYR A 101 15.50 -4.21 -8.25
C TYR A 101 16.85 -4.15 -7.53
N ASP A 102 17.91 -3.74 -8.22
CA ASP A 102 19.25 -3.53 -7.65
C ASP A 102 19.23 -2.51 -6.50
N TYR A 103 18.34 -1.54 -6.61
CA TYR A 103 18.07 -0.54 -5.59
C TYR A 103 16.70 -0.81 -4.98
N GLN A 104 16.66 -1.26 -3.74
CA GLN A 104 15.41 -1.49 -3.01
C GLN A 104 14.92 -0.19 -2.36
N PRO A 105 13.94 0.52 -2.96
CA PRO A 105 13.66 1.91 -2.61
C PRO A 105 12.91 2.09 -1.28
N PHE A 106 12.30 1.02 -0.74
CA PHE A 106 11.46 1.10 0.45
C PHE A 106 11.89 0.09 1.51
N GLY A 107 12.09 0.61 2.75
CA GLY A 107 12.29 -0.21 3.94
C GLY A 107 11.00 -0.68 4.58
N SER A 108 9.89 0.04 4.31
CA SER A 108 8.58 -0.25 4.90
C SER A 108 7.45 -0.14 3.90
N TYR A 109 6.42 -0.97 4.10
CA TYR A 109 5.20 -0.98 3.29
C TYR A 109 3.98 -0.86 4.19
N ILE A 110 3.02 -0.03 3.77
CA ILE A 110 1.70 0.06 4.40
C ILE A 110 0.68 -0.45 3.39
N ILE A 111 -0.01 -1.52 3.74
CA ILE A 111 -1.01 -2.19 2.93
C ILE A 111 -2.37 -1.94 3.59
N GLY A 112 -3.07 -0.92 3.10
CA GLY A 112 -4.34 -0.48 3.66
C GLY A 112 -5.53 -1.09 2.92
N SER A 113 -6.44 -1.74 3.64
CA SER A 113 -7.69 -2.32 3.11
C SER A 113 -7.51 -2.93 1.71
N PRO A 114 -6.58 -3.87 1.53
CA PRO A 114 -6.25 -4.37 0.20
C PRO A 114 -7.46 -5.07 -0.42
N SER A 115 -7.86 -4.59 -1.60
CA SER A 115 -9.03 -5.14 -2.31
C SER A 115 -8.61 -6.32 -3.19
N PHE A 116 -8.12 -7.41 -2.59
CA PHE A 116 -7.68 -8.61 -3.31
C PHE A 116 -8.79 -9.25 -4.14
N TYR A 117 -10.06 -9.06 -3.76
CA TYR A 117 -11.21 -9.50 -4.53
C TYR A 117 -11.22 -8.98 -5.97
N ALA A 118 -10.49 -7.91 -6.29
CA ALA A 118 -10.37 -7.42 -7.66
C ALA A 118 -9.88 -8.50 -8.63
N TYR A 119 -9.14 -9.51 -8.14
CA TYR A 119 -8.70 -10.65 -8.94
C TYR A 119 -9.75 -11.76 -9.07
N PHE A 120 -10.78 -11.77 -8.20
CA PHE A 120 -11.78 -12.83 -8.16
C PHE A 120 -13.08 -12.49 -8.90
N TYR A 121 -13.25 -11.24 -9.35
CA TYR A 121 -14.46 -10.77 -10.02
C TYR A 121 -14.22 -10.48 -11.50
N PRO A 122 -14.27 -11.50 -12.39
CA PRO A 122 -14.17 -11.27 -13.83
C PRO A 122 -15.33 -10.45 -14.40
N ASP A 123 -16.46 -10.42 -13.71
CA ASP A 123 -17.72 -9.81 -14.17
C ASP A 123 -18.01 -8.44 -13.54
N MET A 124 -17.03 -7.78 -12.94
CA MET A 124 -17.20 -6.36 -12.58
C MET A 124 -17.40 -5.56 -13.87
N GLU A 125 -18.59 -5.00 -14.03
CA GLU A 125 -19.09 -4.35 -15.26
C GLU A 125 -18.18 -3.22 -15.79
N TYR A 126 -17.21 -2.79 -14.99
CA TYR A 126 -16.28 -1.70 -15.29
C TYR A 126 -14.83 -2.17 -15.56
N PHE A 127 -14.50 -3.44 -15.33
CA PHE A 127 -13.13 -3.90 -15.39
C PHE A 127 -12.97 -5.16 -16.26
N ASP A 128 -12.11 -5.07 -17.26
CA ASP A 128 -11.72 -6.24 -18.05
C ASP A 128 -10.63 -7.03 -17.32
N ASN A 129 -11.04 -8.06 -16.59
CA ASN A 129 -10.14 -8.96 -15.87
C ASN A 129 -9.51 -10.04 -16.74
N SER A 130 -9.80 -10.09 -18.04
CA SER A 130 -9.29 -11.13 -18.96
C SER A 130 -7.76 -11.12 -19.09
N SER A 131 -7.13 -10.02 -18.74
CA SER A 131 -5.67 -9.83 -18.78
C SER A 131 -4.96 -10.07 -17.45
N ILE A 132 -5.67 -10.41 -16.37
CA ILE A 132 -5.06 -10.69 -15.07
C ILE A 132 -4.24 -11.98 -15.19
N LYS A 133 -2.93 -11.86 -14.99
CA LYS A 133 -1.99 -12.98 -15.10
C LYS A 133 -1.93 -13.83 -13.82
N ASP A 134 -2.16 -13.20 -12.68
CA ASP A 134 -2.15 -13.83 -11.38
C ASP A 134 -3.54 -13.65 -10.72
N PRO A 135 -4.44 -14.64 -10.84
CA PRO A 135 -5.76 -14.58 -10.22
C PRO A 135 -5.71 -14.74 -8.70
N TYR A 136 -4.52 -15.00 -8.15
CA TYR A 136 -4.34 -15.25 -6.72
C TYR A 136 -3.22 -14.35 -6.19
N ALA A 137 -3.59 -13.19 -5.65
CA ALA A 137 -2.62 -12.23 -5.13
C ALA A 137 -1.63 -12.82 -4.09
N PHE A 138 -2.06 -13.84 -3.34
CA PHE A 138 -1.19 -14.54 -2.38
C PHE A 138 -0.12 -15.42 -3.06
N GLN A 139 -0.24 -15.77 -4.36
CA GLN A 139 0.83 -16.47 -5.08
C GLN A 139 2.11 -15.64 -5.10
N ARG A 140 2.02 -14.32 -5.05
CA ARG A 140 3.17 -13.40 -5.03
C ARG A 140 4.10 -13.61 -3.85
N GLU A 141 3.55 -13.94 -2.69
CA GLU A 141 4.34 -14.23 -1.49
C GLU A 141 5.13 -15.54 -1.69
N PHE A 142 4.48 -16.58 -2.20
CA PHE A 142 5.16 -17.83 -2.54
C PHE A 142 6.26 -17.59 -3.57
N ASP A 143 5.99 -16.88 -4.65
CA ASP A 143 6.98 -16.56 -5.68
C ASP A 143 8.17 -15.77 -5.12
N TYR A 144 7.94 -14.88 -4.15
CA TYR A 144 9.01 -14.18 -3.47
C TYR A 144 9.87 -15.14 -2.65
N PHE A 145 9.27 -15.98 -1.83
CA PHE A 145 10.01 -16.93 -0.95
C PHE A 145 10.60 -18.11 -1.69
N ASP A 146 10.13 -18.43 -2.89
CA ASP A 146 10.83 -19.35 -3.81
C ASP A 146 12.18 -18.79 -4.29
N ARG A 147 12.33 -17.47 -4.35
CA ARG A 147 13.58 -16.79 -4.75
C ARG A 147 14.43 -16.33 -3.56
N ASN A 148 13.85 -16.14 -2.39
CA ASN A 148 14.49 -15.51 -1.24
C ASN A 148 14.19 -16.28 0.05
N GLU A 149 15.19 -16.44 0.90
CA GLU A 149 15.02 -17.08 2.22
C GLU A 149 14.32 -16.15 3.23
N THR A 150 14.51 -14.83 3.10
CA THR A 150 14.01 -13.82 4.05
C THR A 150 13.47 -12.60 3.32
N MET A 151 12.59 -11.86 4.00
CA MET A 151 12.10 -10.55 3.54
C MET A 151 12.42 -9.50 4.62
N ASP A 152 13.50 -8.75 4.42
CA ASP A 152 13.94 -7.70 5.35
C ASP A 152 13.20 -6.39 5.09
N LYS A 153 11.89 -6.40 5.38
CA LYS A 153 10.97 -5.27 5.23
C LYS A 153 10.05 -5.18 6.43
N ASN A 154 9.64 -3.95 6.80
CA ASN A 154 8.60 -3.74 7.80
C ASN A 154 7.25 -3.57 7.10
N VAL A 155 6.23 -4.26 7.56
CA VAL A 155 4.92 -4.24 6.94
C VAL A 155 3.86 -3.85 7.97
N LEU A 156 3.14 -2.75 7.70
CA LEU A 156 1.89 -2.45 8.39
C LEU A 156 0.72 -2.84 7.49
N ILE A 157 -0.14 -3.72 7.99
CA ILE A 157 -1.39 -4.08 7.34
C ILE A 157 -2.51 -3.44 8.15
N CYS A 158 -3.42 -2.74 7.51
CA CYS A 158 -4.52 -2.10 8.22
C CYS A 158 -5.84 -2.18 7.44
N ALA A 159 -6.95 -2.20 8.18
CA ALA A 159 -8.30 -2.20 7.62
C ALA A 159 -9.31 -1.60 8.61
N GLY A 160 -10.45 -1.16 8.10
CA GLY A 160 -11.60 -0.82 8.93
C GLY A 160 -12.36 -2.08 9.33
N GLY A 161 -12.68 -2.24 10.62
CA GLY A 161 -13.37 -3.44 11.12
C GLY A 161 -14.80 -3.61 10.61
N ARG A 162 -15.40 -2.54 10.06
CA ARG A 162 -16.75 -2.56 9.49
C ARG A 162 -16.75 -2.71 7.96
N GLU A 163 -15.61 -2.99 7.35
CA GLU A 163 -15.55 -3.25 5.91
C GLU A 163 -16.09 -4.64 5.61
N ASN A 164 -17.06 -4.68 4.72
CA ASN A 164 -17.60 -5.93 4.20
C ASN A 164 -17.84 -5.79 2.68
N TYR A 165 -17.98 -6.90 1.99
CA TYR A 165 -18.20 -6.92 0.55
C TYR A 165 -19.67 -6.73 0.14
N TYR A 166 -20.57 -6.40 1.07
CA TYR A 166 -22.01 -6.31 0.79
C TYR A 166 -22.36 -5.34 -0.33
N ASP A 167 -21.55 -4.29 -0.51
CA ASP A 167 -21.77 -3.31 -1.59
C ASP A 167 -21.47 -3.89 -2.99
N PHE A 168 -20.71 -4.99 -3.06
CA PHE A 168 -20.24 -5.61 -4.30
C PHE A 168 -20.84 -6.98 -4.59
N LYS A 169 -21.84 -7.41 -3.83
CA LYS A 169 -22.47 -8.75 -3.96
C LYS A 169 -21.47 -9.91 -3.99
N ALA A 170 -20.45 -9.82 -3.15
CA ALA A 170 -19.49 -10.90 -3.01
C ALA A 170 -20.20 -12.23 -2.72
N PRO A 171 -19.74 -13.36 -3.26
CA PRO A 171 -20.18 -14.67 -2.78
C PRO A 171 -19.98 -14.78 -1.26
N ASP A 172 -20.95 -15.38 -0.56
CA ASP A 172 -20.94 -15.51 0.90
C ASP A 172 -19.75 -16.30 1.46
N ASP A 173 -18.97 -16.94 0.59
CA ASP A 173 -17.81 -17.76 0.92
C ASP A 173 -16.45 -17.02 0.80
N LEU A 174 -16.46 -15.77 0.36
CA LEU A 174 -15.22 -14.97 0.29
C LEU A 174 -14.95 -14.24 1.62
N PRO A 175 -13.66 -14.15 2.02
CA PRO A 175 -13.31 -13.40 3.21
C PRO A 175 -13.57 -11.89 3.02
N THR A 176 -13.91 -11.22 4.10
CA THR A 176 -14.00 -9.76 4.14
C THR A 176 -12.61 -9.11 4.07
N ILE A 177 -12.54 -7.82 3.76
CA ILE A 177 -11.25 -7.10 3.72
C ILE A 177 -10.46 -7.23 5.05
N PRO A 178 -11.06 -7.06 6.24
CA PRO A 178 -10.36 -7.30 7.50
C PRO A 178 -9.86 -8.75 7.66
N GLU A 179 -10.61 -9.74 7.18
CA GLU A 179 -10.20 -11.13 7.21
C GLU A 179 -9.04 -11.41 6.26
N GLU A 180 -9.07 -10.85 5.05
CA GLU A 180 -7.93 -10.93 4.11
C GLU A 180 -6.68 -10.23 4.66
N ALA A 181 -6.83 -9.08 5.30
CA ALA A 181 -5.75 -8.37 5.97
C ALA A 181 -5.11 -9.24 7.07
N LYS A 182 -5.92 -9.94 7.86
CA LYS A 182 -5.45 -10.89 8.87
C LYS A 182 -4.74 -12.09 8.25
N MET A 183 -5.34 -12.69 7.21
CA MET A 183 -4.72 -13.81 6.49
C MET A 183 -3.38 -13.43 5.87
N LEU A 184 -3.23 -12.22 5.33
CA LEU A 184 -1.96 -11.72 4.83
C LEU A 184 -0.92 -11.60 5.96
N GLN A 185 -1.30 -11.03 7.09
CA GLN A 185 -0.39 -10.92 8.24
C GLN A 185 0.06 -12.29 8.74
N GLU A 186 -0.83 -13.27 8.83
CA GLU A 186 -0.52 -14.64 9.23
C GLU A 186 0.47 -15.31 8.26
N ARG A 187 0.33 -15.10 6.95
CA ARG A 187 1.27 -15.63 5.95
C ARG A 187 2.64 -14.97 6.05
N LEU A 188 2.69 -13.65 6.18
CA LEU A 188 3.97 -12.94 6.36
C LEU A 188 4.68 -13.36 7.66
N ALA A 189 3.93 -13.49 8.75
CA ALA A 189 4.47 -13.94 10.04
C ALA A 189 5.01 -15.37 9.98
N ALA A 190 4.40 -16.26 9.17
CA ALA A 190 4.89 -17.62 8.97
C ALA A 190 6.27 -17.67 8.28
N HIS A 191 6.70 -16.59 7.66
CA HIS A 191 8.02 -16.40 7.06
C HIS A 191 8.91 -15.42 7.85
N ASP A 192 8.59 -15.18 9.12
CA ASP A 192 9.32 -14.28 10.01
C ASP A 192 9.43 -12.82 9.48
N VAL A 193 8.52 -12.39 8.61
CA VAL A 193 8.49 -11.00 8.13
C VAL A 193 7.98 -10.08 9.25
N PRO A 194 8.72 -9.01 9.61
CA PRO A 194 8.25 -8.02 10.56
C PRO A 194 6.96 -7.35 10.09
N SER A 195 5.82 -7.81 10.61
CA SER A 195 4.50 -7.37 10.19
C SER A 195 3.58 -7.07 11.36
N GLU A 196 2.88 -5.94 11.29
CA GLU A 196 1.86 -5.51 12.23
C GLU A 196 0.50 -5.48 11.54
N LEU A 197 -0.54 -5.99 12.22
CA LEU A 197 -1.93 -5.86 11.80
C LEU A 197 -2.65 -4.86 12.71
N LYS A 198 -3.28 -3.84 12.12
CA LYS A 198 -4.10 -2.87 12.84
C LYS A 198 -5.51 -2.79 12.26
N ILE A 199 -6.49 -3.32 12.99
CA ILE A 199 -7.90 -3.21 12.63
C ILE A 199 -8.50 -2.03 13.40
N TYR A 200 -9.11 -1.11 12.68
CA TYR A 200 -9.85 0.04 13.23
C TYR A 200 -11.32 -0.34 13.36
N GLU A 201 -11.68 -0.93 14.49
CA GLU A 201 -12.93 -1.68 14.71
C GLU A 201 -14.21 -0.94 14.31
N GLU A 202 -14.29 0.37 14.61
CA GLU A 202 -15.49 1.17 14.35
C GLU A 202 -15.45 1.90 12.98
N CYS A 203 -14.45 1.57 12.15
CA CYS A 203 -14.21 2.27 10.89
C CYS A 203 -14.60 1.43 9.67
N TYR A 204 -14.95 2.16 8.62
CA TYR A 204 -15.19 1.67 7.26
C TYR A 204 -13.96 1.91 6.38
N HIS A 205 -14.08 1.59 5.10
CA HIS A 205 -13.01 1.56 4.11
C HIS A 205 -12.05 2.76 4.08
N ASN A 206 -12.51 3.97 4.38
CA ASN A 206 -11.69 5.18 4.22
C ASN A 206 -11.49 6.02 5.48
N ASN A 207 -12.34 5.89 6.50
CA ASN A 207 -12.41 6.88 7.57
C ASN A 207 -11.38 6.69 8.69
N TYR A 208 -10.59 5.62 8.66
CA TYR A 208 -9.49 5.37 9.60
C TYR A 208 -8.15 5.98 9.13
N LEU A 209 -8.03 6.31 7.85
CA LEU A 209 -6.74 6.60 7.23
C LEU A 209 -6.03 7.83 7.81
N ALA A 210 -6.78 8.88 8.17
CA ALA A 210 -6.18 10.07 8.79
C ALA A 210 -5.50 9.73 10.13
N ASP A 211 -6.16 8.92 10.95
CA ASP A 211 -5.61 8.49 12.23
C ASP A 211 -4.45 7.51 12.03
N MET A 212 -4.57 6.61 11.06
CA MET A 212 -3.48 5.70 10.69
C MET A 212 -2.21 6.47 10.30
N PHE A 213 -2.31 7.49 9.44
CA PHE A 213 -1.16 8.30 9.05
C PHE A 213 -0.54 9.06 10.24
N LYS A 214 -1.36 9.65 11.10
CA LYS A 214 -0.87 10.34 12.31
C LYS A 214 -0.10 9.40 13.22
N ASP A 215 -0.69 8.24 13.52
CA ASP A 215 -0.07 7.23 14.37
C ASP A 215 1.23 6.73 13.75
N TYR A 216 1.21 6.40 12.46
CA TYR A 216 2.38 5.90 11.75
C TYR A 216 3.54 6.90 11.75
N LEU A 217 3.25 8.19 11.51
CA LEU A 217 4.26 9.24 11.53
C LEU A 217 4.89 9.39 12.91
N LYS A 218 4.10 9.42 13.98
CA LYS A 218 4.58 9.54 15.35
C LYS A 218 5.45 8.34 15.79
N GLN A 219 5.07 7.14 15.37
CA GLN A 219 5.76 5.92 15.77
C GLN A 219 7.05 5.68 14.98
N ASN A 220 7.03 5.93 13.66
CA ASN A 220 8.12 5.53 12.77
C ASN A 220 9.05 6.68 12.37
N PHE A 221 8.63 7.92 12.61
CA PHE A 221 9.43 9.13 12.40
C PHE A 221 9.44 9.99 13.67
N PRO A 222 9.88 9.46 14.82
CA PRO A 222 9.93 10.26 16.04
C PRO A 222 10.79 11.52 15.83
N PRO A 223 10.45 12.64 16.50
CA PRO A 223 11.25 13.85 16.42
C PRO A 223 12.68 13.58 16.87
N GLU A 224 13.65 14.22 16.22
CA GLU A 224 15.04 14.16 16.67
C GLU A 224 15.15 14.79 18.05
N ASP A 225 15.86 14.11 18.96
CA ASP A 225 16.15 14.67 20.27
C ASP A 225 16.91 16.00 20.07
N LYS A 226 16.31 17.10 20.56
CA LYS A 226 16.97 18.40 20.58
C LYS A 226 18.08 18.34 21.64
N ASN A 227 19.25 17.84 21.23
CA ASN A 227 20.49 17.96 22.02
C ASN A 227 21.00 19.39 22.03
#